data_ceef0793175dee10de5983074783da0b
#
_entry.id   ceef0793175dee10de5983074783da0b
#
_cell.length_a   1.000
_cell.length_b   1.000
_cell.length_c   1.000
_cell.angle_alpha   90.00
_cell.angle_beta   90.00
_cell.angle_gamma   90.00
#
_symmetry.space_group_name_H-M   'P 1'
#
loop_
_entity.id
_entity.type
_entity.pdbx_description
1 polymer ?
#
loop_
_entity_poly.entity_id
_entity_poly.type
_entity_poly.pdbx_seq_one_letter_code
_entity_poly.pdbx_strand_id
1 'polypeptide(L)'
;MTKTNPYSGVSPFTIFITPWRTVHRSLRWLGGVFSLLLCVAAMGVAFTVGGTHGWHFGLALYAFGAGYFWMTVMACLLLVDIDARRMRLPGIGRSIAGSLLLYGLASMALPLALFVPMGGDATTIALVAALAASIGLASPLLPRYFTMVLGFLPALAIGARHLVHIPFPGQSGFIPPGLVILAVLVTVCAIRWRQLLHAETTAETGMGSAMVMQYRRNGAMAGSYGVLGAAWGNTLRHDDAAAARLRQGRVAPSVRLDGVGPNSPVLALRVALGEGYAPQNLRGHWRRFARLGLPLLLFIPLMAVMQAGEAHGDVLRELMLGVGVNVVGWLGVMGSLALMAMGSLLPWARWHRANAELPLLALLPGLGEAAPLRRHLLRAALGRPLGLQALLLALVLGAALAMHTGPLMLLFVALAQLGCAATVVALVLGVFGGSPLPGWGLAVLMTGMGLLVSASTFVPMFTTLGRHPQPLGEGIVAGLAIAWAGAATLLLWLGRRGWLGMQQRPHPFLVN
;
A
#
# COMPACT_ATOMS: atom_id res chain seq x y z
N MET A 1 -13.49 39.38 -40.14
CA MET A 1 -12.62 38.37 -39.48
C MET A 1 -12.28 38.87 -38.07
N THR A 2 -13.07 38.55 -37.11
CA THR A 2 -12.84 38.83 -35.68
C THR A 2 -11.68 37.97 -35.21
N LYS A 3 -10.54 38.57 -34.91
CA LYS A 3 -9.42 37.93 -34.24
C LYS A 3 -9.92 37.46 -32.87
N THR A 4 -10.39 36.23 -32.75
CA THR A 4 -10.61 35.57 -31.47
C THR A 4 -9.25 35.48 -30.80
N ASN A 5 -9.13 36.22 -29.71
CA ASN A 5 -7.92 36.27 -28.89
C ASN A 5 -7.64 34.82 -28.37
N PRO A 6 -6.55 34.13 -28.80
CA PRO A 6 -6.29 32.75 -28.40
C PRO A 6 -5.90 32.61 -26.91
N TYR A 7 -5.93 33.70 -26.16
CA TYR A 7 -5.62 33.81 -24.75
C TYR A 7 -6.85 33.99 -23.86
N SER A 8 -8.03 33.47 -24.28
CA SER A 8 -9.15 33.36 -23.34
C SER A 8 -8.67 32.51 -22.14
N GLY A 9 -8.57 33.17 -21.01
CA GLY A 9 -7.96 32.64 -19.80
C GLY A 9 -8.52 31.25 -19.44
N VAL A 10 -7.64 30.36 -19.03
CA VAL A 10 -8.03 29.01 -18.54
C VAL A 10 -9.07 29.21 -17.46
N SER A 11 -10.26 28.67 -17.65
CA SER A 11 -11.35 28.81 -16.67
C SER A 11 -10.90 28.25 -15.30
N PRO A 12 -11.16 28.95 -14.18
CA PRO A 12 -10.83 28.45 -12.85
C PRO A 12 -11.43 27.08 -12.56
N PHE A 13 -12.59 26.80 -13.16
CA PHE A 13 -13.20 25.46 -13.10
C PHE A 13 -12.36 24.37 -13.77
N THR A 14 -11.69 24.69 -14.87
CA THR A 14 -10.76 23.75 -15.53
C THR A 14 -9.56 23.45 -14.64
N ILE A 15 -9.00 24.47 -13.97
CA ILE A 15 -7.88 24.31 -13.02
C ILE A 15 -8.27 23.38 -11.88
N PHE A 16 -9.47 23.54 -11.33
CA PHE A 16 -9.97 22.71 -10.23
C PHE A 16 -10.22 21.26 -10.65
N ILE A 17 -10.79 21.03 -11.83
CA ILE A 17 -11.25 19.69 -12.24
C ILE A 17 -10.13 18.86 -12.90
N THR A 18 -9.05 19.50 -13.38
CA THR A 18 -7.95 18.83 -14.10
C THR A 18 -7.36 17.64 -13.33
N PRO A 19 -6.97 17.72 -12.04
CA PRO A 19 -6.41 16.59 -11.33
C PRO A 19 -7.37 15.38 -11.30
N TRP A 20 -8.66 15.64 -11.13
CA TRP A 20 -9.67 14.60 -11.04
C TRP A 20 -9.99 13.90 -12.36
N ARG A 21 -9.87 14.61 -13.48
CA ARG A 21 -10.08 14.04 -14.82
C ARG A 21 -8.90 13.23 -15.32
N THR A 22 -7.70 13.59 -14.89
CA THR A 22 -6.46 12.98 -15.37
C THR A 22 -6.12 11.68 -14.65
N VAL A 23 -6.63 11.50 -13.44
CA VAL A 23 -6.40 10.33 -12.63
C VAL A 23 -7.32 9.19 -13.04
N HIS A 24 -6.77 7.98 -13.14
CA HIS A 24 -7.55 6.78 -13.41
C HIS A 24 -8.66 6.58 -12.35
N ARG A 25 -9.81 6.07 -12.77
CA ARG A 25 -11.01 5.96 -11.92
C ARG A 25 -10.75 5.30 -10.56
N SER A 26 -9.97 4.22 -10.49
CA SER A 26 -9.68 3.53 -9.23
C SER A 26 -8.73 4.32 -8.31
N LEU A 27 -7.72 5.03 -8.84
CA LEU A 27 -6.87 5.92 -8.03
C LEU A 27 -7.65 7.12 -7.51
N ARG A 28 -8.58 7.63 -8.30
CA ARG A 28 -9.46 8.72 -7.89
C ARG A 28 -10.28 8.33 -6.67
N TRP A 29 -10.93 7.17 -6.71
CA TRP A 29 -11.69 6.66 -5.58
C TRP A 29 -10.81 6.32 -4.39
N LEU A 30 -9.75 5.54 -4.60
CA LEU A 30 -8.85 5.14 -3.52
C LEU A 30 -8.14 6.35 -2.91
N GLY A 31 -7.51 7.20 -3.73
CA GLY A 31 -6.79 8.38 -3.27
C GLY A 31 -7.70 9.43 -2.65
N GLY A 32 -8.83 9.74 -3.30
CA GLY A 32 -9.77 10.75 -2.83
C GLY A 32 -10.54 10.31 -1.58
N VAL A 33 -11.12 9.10 -1.60
CA VAL A 33 -11.92 8.59 -0.46
C VAL A 33 -11.04 8.35 0.76
N PHE A 34 -9.86 7.73 0.58
CA PHE A 34 -8.96 7.48 1.69
C PHE A 34 -8.45 8.77 2.32
N SER A 35 -8.05 9.75 1.50
CA SER A 35 -7.62 11.07 2.02
C SER A 35 -8.77 11.79 2.72
N LEU A 36 -9.98 11.74 2.19
CA LEU A 36 -11.16 12.33 2.82
C LEU A 36 -11.45 11.67 4.17
N LEU A 37 -11.42 10.34 4.25
CA LEU A 37 -11.62 9.61 5.50
C LEU A 37 -10.58 9.99 6.55
N LEU A 38 -9.31 10.12 6.16
CA LEU A 38 -8.26 10.57 7.08
C LEU A 38 -8.46 12.02 7.54
N CYS A 39 -8.91 12.91 6.65
CA CYS A 39 -9.23 14.29 7.04
C CYS A 39 -10.43 14.34 8.00
N VAL A 40 -11.47 13.53 7.78
CA VAL A 40 -12.61 13.41 8.70
C VAL A 40 -12.18 12.80 10.03
N ALA A 41 -11.35 11.75 10.01
CA ALA A 41 -10.78 11.16 11.22
C ALA A 41 -9.90 12.16 11.99
N ALA A 42 -9.13 12.99 11.28
CA ALA A 42 -8.32 14.06 11.88
C ALA A 42 -9.17 15.05 12.66
N MET A 43 -10.31 15.46 12.11
CA MET A 43 -11.27 16.30 12.82
C MET A 43 -11.86 15.57 14.03
N GLY A 44 -12.32 14.33 13.83
CA GLY A 44 -12.88 13.52 14.92
C GLY A 44 -11.92 13.38 16.10
N VAL A 45 -10.66 13.04 15.82
CA VAL A 45 -9.61 12.90 16.86
C VAL A 45 -9.32 14.23 17.53
N ALA A 46 -9.22 15.33 16.78
CA ALA A 46 -8.96 16.65 17.36
C ALA A 46 -10.07 17.08 18.32
N PHE A 47 -11.33 16.77 18.02
CA PHE A 47 -12.47 17.09 18.90
C PHE A 47 -12.63 16.12 20.08
N THR A 48 -12.35 14.82 19.89
CA THR A 48 -12.58 13.80 20.93
C THR A 48 -11.47 13.72 21.96
N VAL A 49 -10.21 13.91 21.55
CA VAL A 49 -9.06 13.84 22.46
C VAL A 49 -9.02 15.04 23.40
N GLY A 50 -9.67 16.17 23.04
CA GLY A 50 -9.84 17.34 23.88
C GLY A 50 -8.54 17.95 24.44
N GLY A 51 -8.58 19.20 24.89
CA GLY A 51 -7.45 19.88 25.51
C GLY A 51 -6.38 20.37 24.52
N THR A 52 -5.28 20.88 25.07
CA THR A 52 -4.20 21.55 24.33
C THR A 52 -3.39 20.65 23.40
N HIS A 53 -3.58 19.32 23.45
CA HIS A 53 -2.82 18.33 22.66
C HIS A 53 -3.63 17.69 21.53
N GLY A 54 -4.97 17.83 21.52
CA GLY A 54 -5.83 17.18 20.53
C GLY A 54 -5.53 17.59 19.09
N TRP A 55 -5.21 18.85 18.85
CA TRP A 55 -4.88 19.36 17.53
C TRP A 55 -3.59 18.76 16.94
N HIS A 56 -2.60 18.36 17.74
CA HIS A 56 -1.37 17.73 17.26
C HIS A 56 -1.64 16.37 16.58
N PHE A 57 -2.49 15.54 17.21
CA PHE A 57 -2.88 14.25 16.63
C PHE A 57 -3.76 14.44 15.38
N GLY A 58 -4.70 15.40 15.44
CA GLY A 58 -5.50 15.78 14.29
C GLY A 58 -4.62 16.25 13.12
N LEU A 59 -3.65 17.12 13.38
CA LEU A 59 -2.72 17.61 12.37
C LEU A 59 -1.86 16.49 11.77
N ALA A 60 -1.40 15.53 12.57
CA ALA A 60 -0.63 14.38 12.08
C ALA A 60 -1.46 13.50 11.12
N LEU A 61 -2.71 13.18 11.47
CA LEU A 61 -3.64 12.46 10.61
C LEU A 61 -3.98 13.23 9.33
N TYR A 62 -4.22 14.53 9.45
CA TYR A 62 -4.42 15.40 8.30
C TYR A 62 -3.23 15.40 7.36
N ALA A 63 -2.01 15.57 7.91
CA ALA A 63 -0.77 15.56 7.14
C ALA A 63 -0.58 14.25 6.38
N PHE A 64 -0.91 13.12 7.00
CA PHE A 64 -0.86 11.82 6.31
C PHE A 64 -1.89 11.74 5.17
N GLY A 65 -3.14 12.19 5.39
CA GLY A 65 -4.18 12.25 4.38
C GLY A 65 -3.84 13.17 3.21
N ALA A 66 -3.33 14.37 3.50
CA ALA A 66 -2.88 15.33 2.49
C ALA A 66 -1.69 14.77 1.70
N GLY A 67 -0.67 14.22 2.38
CA GLY A 67 0.47 13.58 1.72
C GLY A 67 0.04 12.45 0.78
N TYR A 68 -0.89 11.61 1.21
CA TYR A 68 -1.44 10.54 0.37
C TYR A 68 -2.20 11.07 -0.85
N PHE A 69 -2.98 12.15 -0.70
CA PHE A 69 -3.65 12.82 -1.81
C PHE A 69 -2.64 13.35 -2.84
N TRP A 70 -1.59 14.02 -2.39
CA TRP A 70 -0.53 14.52 -3.25
C TRP A 70 0.25 13.40 -3.94
N MET A 71 0.48 12.30 -3.26
CA MET A 71 1.16 11.13 -3.81
C MET A 71 0.34 10.44 -4.92
N THR A 72 -0.98 10.36 -4.77
CA THR A 72 -1.83 9.57 -5.67
C THR A 72 -2.51 10.40 -6.75
N VAL A 73 -3.03 11.58 -6.41
CA VAL A 73 -3.82 12.40 -7.32
C VAL A 73 -2.97 13.48 -7.99
N MET A 74 -2.26 14.29 -7.19
CA MET A 74 -1.54 15.45 -7.73
C MET A 74 -0.32 15.06 -8.56
N ALA A 75 0.36 13.98 -8.21
CA ALA A 75 1.48 13.47 -9.00
C ALA A 75 1.09 13.05 -10.43
N CYS A 76 -0.17 12.65 -10.65
CA CYS A 76 -0.65 12.29 -12.00
C CYS A 76 -0.64 13.46 -12.99
N LEU A 77 -0.62 14.70 -12.50
CA LEU A 77 -0.50 15.88 -13.35
C LEU A 77 0.80 15.89 -14.18
N LEU A 78 1.87 15.26 -13.69
CA LEU A 78 3.10 15.07 -14.46
C LEU A 78 2.86 14.27 -15.73
N LEU A 79 2.03 13.23 -15.69
CA LEU A 79 1.72 12.40 -16.85
C LEU A 79 0.99 13.21 -17.92
N VAL A 80 0.11 14.12 -17.49
CA VAL A 80 -0.59 15.03 -18.39
C VAL A 80 0.36 16.05 -19.01
N ASP A 81 1.30 16.58 -18.22
CA ASP A 81 2.32 17.52 -18.74
C ASP A 81 3.20 16.84 -19.79
N ILE A 82 3.62 15.59 -19.57
CA ILE A 82 4.36 14.79 -20.54
C ILE A 82 3.55 14.59 -21.83
N ASP A 83 2.27 14.21 -21.70
CA ASP A 83 1.41 13.97 -22.87
C ASP A 83 1.11 15.25 -23.63
N ALA A 84 0.84 16.35 -22.94
CA ALA A 84 0.58 17.65 -23.53
C ALA A 84 1.78 18.15 -24.34
N ARG A 85 2.99 17.98 -23.82
CA ARG A 85 4.21 18.35 -24.54
C ARG A 85 4.43 17.49 -25.78
N ARG A 86 4.16 16.18 -25.72
CA ARG A 86 4.26 15.27 -26.87
C ARG A 86 3.26 15.62 -27.96
N MET A 87 2.03 15.93 -27.55
CA MET A 87 0.98 16.35 -28.46
C MET A 87 1.10 17.83 -28.88
N ARG A 88 2.11 18.55 -28.37
CA ARG A 88 2.33 19.99 -28.59
C ARG A 88 1.10 20.85 -28.28
N LEU A 89 0.36 20.50 -27.23
CA LEU A 89 -0.85 21.22 -26.81
C LEU A 89 -0.47 22.51 -26.06
N PRO A 90 -0.80 23.69 -26.57
CA PRO A 90 -0.46 24.95 -25.92
C PRO A 90 -1.33 25.20 -24.69
N GLY A 91 -0.76 25.84 -23.66
CA GLY A 91 -1.51 26.35 -22.50
C GLY A 91 -1.74 25.34 -21.35
N ILE A 92 -1.61 24.02 -21.56
CA ILE A 92 -1.86 23.01 -20.52
C ILE A 92 -0.90 23.15 -19.33
N GLY A 93 0.36 23.51 -19.57
CA GLY A 93 1.32 23.73 -18.49
C GLY A 93 0.90 24.81 -17.50
N ARG A 94 0.21 25.88 -17.96
CA ARG A 94 -0.37 26.91 -17.07
C ARG A 94 -1.51 26.36 -16.23
N SER A 95 -2.36 25.53 -16.82
CA SER A 95 -3.46 24.86 -16.10
C SER A 95 -2.92 23.92 -15.01
N ILE A 96 -1.86 23.16 -15.31
CA ILE A 96 -1.20 22.26 -14.35
C ILE A 96 -0.56 23.05 -13.21
N ALA A 97 0.19 24.10 -13.52
CA ALA A 97 0.79 24.98 -12.52
C ALA A 97 -0.29 25.64 -11.64
N GLY A 98 -1.38 26.14 -12.25
CA GLY A 98 -2.54 26.65 -11.53
C GLY A 98 -3.19 25.63 -10.60
N SER A 99 -3.34 24.37 -11.05
CA SER A 99 -3.86 23.28 -10.23
C SER A 99 -2.95 22.97 -9.04
N LEU A 100 -1.64 22.86 -9.26
CA LEU A 100 -0.67 22.62 -8.19
C LEU A 100 -0.71 23.74 -7.14
N LEU A 101 -0.79 25.00 -7.57
CA LEU A 101 -0.85 26.15 -6.68
C LEU A 101 -2.18 26.19 -5.92
N LEU A 102 -3.31 26.01 -6.58
CA LEU A 102 -4.64 26.01 -5.97
C LEU A 102 -4.75 24.93 -4.89
N TYR A 103 -4.39 23.70 -5.23
CA TYR A 103 -4.45 22.59 -4.28
C TYR A 103 -3.38 22.69 -3.19
N GLY A 104 -2.22 23.30 -3.48
CA GLY A 104 -1.21 23.62 -2.48
C GLY A 104 -1.73 24.61 -1.43
N LEU A 105 -2.33 25.71 -1.89
CA LEU A 105 -2.97 26.67 -1.00
C LEU A 105 -4.13 26.06 -0.22
N ALA A 106 -4.99 25.29 -0.86
CA ALA A 106 -6.10 24.59 -0.20
C ALA A 106 -5.61 23.61 0.88
N SER A 107 -4.54 22.85 0.60
CA SER A 107 -3.93 21.93 1.57
C SER A 107 -3.35 22.62 2.79
N MET A 108 -2.99 23.90 2.70
CA MET A 108 -2.55 24.71 3.85
C MET A 108 -3.70 25.45 4.52
N ALA A 109 -4.63 26.01 3.74
CA ALA A 109 -5.74 26.82 4.27
C ALA A 109 -6.71 25.98 5.09
N LEU A 110 -6.97 24.74 4.66
CA LEU A 110 -7.93 23.85 5.36
C LEU A 110 -7.50 23.54 6.80
N PRO A 111 -6.29 23.04 7.09
CA PRO A 111 -5.86 22.78 8.47
C PRO A 111 -5.68 24.06 9.28
N LEU A 112 -5.31 25.18 8.67
CA LEU A 112 -5.28 26.46 9.35
C LEU A 112 -6.68 26.86 9.87
N ALA A 113 -7.69 26.76 9.00
CA ALA A 113 -9.07 27.08 9.37
C ALA A 113 -9.62 26.14 10.46
N LEU A 114 -9.15 24.89 10.51
CA LEU A 114 -9.62 23.90 11.49
C LEU A 114 -8.88 23.95 12.82
N PHE A 115 -7.56 24.03 12.81
CA PHE A 115 -6.75 23.82 14.02
C PHE A 115 -6.29 25.10 14.70
N VAL A 116 -6.25 26.26 14.02
CA VAL A 116 -5.94 27.54 14.67
C VAL A 116 -6.99 27.92 15.72
N PRO A 117 -8.31 27.77 15.45
CA PRO A 117 -9.33 28.02 16.49
C PRO A 117 -9.24 27.08 17.70
N MET A 118 -8.56 25.93 17.55
CA MET A 118 -8.31 24.96 18.63
C MET A 118 -7.03 25.26 19.43
N GLY A 119 -6.41 26.43 19.21
CA GLY A 119 -5.19 26.83 19.87
C GLY A 119 -3.89 26.39 19.22
N GLY A 120 -3.95 25.89 17.97
CA GLY A 120 -2.77 25.49 17.21
C GLY A 120 -2.00 26.69 16.67
N ASP A 121 -0.65 26.59 16.67
CA ASP A 121 0.21 27.60 16.06
C ASP A 121 0.11 27.59 14.53
N ALA A 122 -0.31 28.71 13.96
CA ALA A 122 -0.56 28.85 12.53
C ALA A 122 0.69 28.54 11.68
N THR A 123 1.87 28.93 12.13
CA THR A 123 3.13 28.73 11.41
C THR A 123 3.50 27.25 11.37
N THR A 124 3.38 26.55 12.49
CA THR A 124 3.61 25.11 12.60
C THR A 124 2.62 24.32 11.74
N ILE A 125 1.32 24.67 11.80
CA ILE A 125 0.28 24.00 11.01
C ILE A 125 0.55 24.16 9.51
N ALA A 126 0.82 25.38 9.04
CA ALA A 126 1.12 25.65 7.64
C ALA A 126 2.37 24.89 7.17
N LEU A 127 3.43 24.89 7.98
CA LEU A 127 4.68 24.21 7.65
C LEU A 127 4.50 22.69 7.57
N VAL A 128 3.80 22.07 8.52
CA VAL A 128 3.52 20.63 8.51
C VAL A 128 2.67 20.23 7.30
N ALA A 129 1.65 21.02 6.96
CA ALA A 129 0.82 20.78 5.77
C ALA A 129 1.62 20.91 4.47
N ALA A 130 2.50 21.92 4.36
CA ALA A 130 3.39 22.11 3.22
C ALA A 130 4.42 20.98 3.10
N LEU A 131 5.01 20.52 4.20
CA LEU A 131 5.91 19.37 4.25
C LEU A 131 5.19 18.10 3.79
N ALA A 132 3.98 17.85 4.30
CA ALA A 132 3.18 16.68 3.92
C ALA A 132 2.86 16.66 2.43
N ALA A 133 2.44 17.80 1.86
CA ALA A 133 2.19 17.94 0.43
C ALA A 133 3.46 17.71 -0.41
N SER A 134 4.59 18.28 0.02
CA SER A 134 5.88 18.15 -0.66
C SER A 134 6.43 16.74 -0.61
N ILE A 135 6.36 16.05 0.53
CA ILE A 135 6.73 14.64 0.69
C ILE A 135 5.81 13.76 -0.17
N GLY A 136 4.50 14.05 -0.14
CA GLY A 136 3.52 13.36 -0.97
C GLY A 136 3.84 13.46 -2.45
N LEU A 137 4.20 14.65 -2.94
CA LEU A 137 4.58 14.87 -4.34
C LEU A 137 5.95 14.24 -4.67
N ALA A 138 6.93 14.36 -3.78
CA ALA A 138 8.28 13.81 -3.97
C ALA A 138 8.26 12.28 -4.10
N SER A 139 7.44 11.60 -3.30
CA SER A 139 7.39 10.13 -3.23
C SER A 139 7.22 9.46 -4.59
N PRO A 140 6.24 9.81 -5.45
CA PRO A 140 6.08 9.19 -6.76
C PRO A 140 7.03 9.72 -7.84
N LEU A 141 7.67 10.87 -7.63
CA LEU A 141 8.67 11.43 -8.54
C LEU A 141 10.05 10.79 -8.36
N LEU A 142 10.36 10.32 -7.16
CA LEU A 142 11.62 9.67 -6.83
C LEU A 142 11.66 8.22 -7.35
N PRO A 143 12.87 7.67 -7.53
CA PRO A 143 13.05 6.24 -7.78
C PRO A 143 12.40 5.39 -6.68
N ARG A 144 11.89 4.23 -7.04
CA ARG A 144 11.12 3.35 -6.13
C ARG A 144 11.85 2.96 -4.85
N TYR A 145 13.16 2.77 -4.91
CA TYR A 145 13.95 2.47 -3.72
C TYR A 145 13.91 3.62 -2.70
N PHE A 146 13.83 4.88 -3.16
CA PHE A 146 13.64 6.03 -2.28
C PHE A 146 12.25 6.04 -1.64
N THR A 147 11.22 5.66 -2.37
CA THR A 147 9.84 5.59 -1.82
C THR A 147 9.76 4.54 -0.71
N MET A 148 10.51 3.43 -0.83
CA MET A 148 10.63 2.46 0.26
C MET A 148 11.30 3.09 1.50
N VAL A 149 12.41 3.81 1.32
CA VAL A 149 13.10 4.49 2.43
C VAL A 149 12.20 5.55 3.07
N LEU A 150 11.47 6.33 2.26
CA LEU A 150 10.51 7.33 2.75
C LEU A 150 9.42 6.72 3.64
N GLY A 151 8.97 5.51 3.35
CA GLY A 151 8.02 4.77 4.20
C GLY A 151 8.56 4.45 5.59
N PHE A 152 9.89 4.34 5.74
CA PHE A 152 10.56 4.12 7.01
C PHE A 152 11.02 5.42 7.71
N LEU A 153 10.92 6.57 7.03
CA LEU A 153 11.36 7.85 7.57
C LEU A 153 10.74 8.21 8.93
N PRO A 154 9.42 8.03 9.17
CA PRO A 154 8.84 8.32 10.48
C PRO A 154 9.46 7.48 11.59
N ALA A 155 9.67 6.19 11.33
CA ALA A 155 10.30 5.29 12.27
C ALA A 155 11.78 5.64 12.50
N LEU A 156 12.52 5.97 11.44
CA LEU A 156 13.90 6.43 11.52
C LEU A 156 13.99 7.77 12.27
N ALA A 157 13.06 8.70 12.05
CA ALA A 157 13.03 9.97 12.77
C ALA A 157 12.78 9.78 14.26
N ILE A 158 11.87 8.90 14.64
CA ILE A 158 11.60 8.56 16.04
C ILE A 158 12.84 7.94 16.68
N GLY A 159 13.53 7.04 16.00
CA GLY A 159 14.74 6.43 16.53
C GLY A 159 15.95 7.39 16.54
N ALA A 160 16.11 8.21 15.50
CA ALA A 160 17.23 9.14 15.40
C ALA A 160 17.14 10.33 16.39
N ARG A 161 16.00 10.56 17.00
CA ARG A 161 15.82 11.68 17.95
C ARG A 161 16.78 11.64 19.14
N HIS A 162 17.31 10.44 19.47
CA HIS A 162 18.28 10.24 20.54
C HIS A 162 19.71 10.58 20.11
N LEU A 163 19.98 10.46 18.81
CA LEU A 163 21.27 10.79 18.20
C LEU A 163 21.33 12.26 17.76
N VAL A 164 20.20 12.75 17.29
CA VAL A 164 20.05 14.13 16.79
C VAL A 164 18.79 14.72 17.42
N HIS A 165 18.93 15.85 18.11
CA HIS A 165 17.78 16.54 18.67
C HIS A 165 16.92 17.14 17.56
N ILE A 166 15.97 16.32 17.06
CA ILE A 166 15.02 16.76 16.03
C ILE A 166 13.79 17.32 16.76
N PRO A 167 13.57 18.65 16.70
CA PRO A 167 12.40 19.25 17.33
C PRO A 167 11.12 18.77 16.63
N PHE A 168 10.12 18.39 17.43
CA PHE A 168 8.80 18.00 16.92
C PHE A 168 7.92 19.23 16.61
N PRO A 169 6.90 19.07 15.74
CA PRO A 169 5.90 20.12 15.53
C PRO A 169 5.32 20.61 16.85
N GLY A 170 5.36 21.91 17.07
CA GLY A 170 4.93 22.55 18.33
C GLY A 170 6.04 22.78 19.36
N GLN A 171 7.26 22.29 19.14
CA GLN A 171 8.43 22.61 19.97
C GLN A 171 9.17 23.84 19.45
N SER A 172 9.78 24.60 20.37
CA SER A 172 10.65 25.72 20.04
C SER A 172 11.83 25.20 19.20
N GLY A 173 12.05 25.81 18.03
CA GLY A 173 13.13 25.39 17.12
C GLY A 173 12.70 24.47 15.98
N PHE A 174 11.44 24.03 15.87
CA PHE A 174 10.95 23.21 14.75
C PHE A 174 10.95 23.96 13.41
N ILE A 175 10.64 25.26 13.42
CA ILE A 175 10.42 26.05 12.20
C ILE A 175 11.66 26.13 11.31
N PRO A 176 12.89 26.49 11.79
CA PRO A 176 14.05 26.63 10.91
C PRO A 176 14.43 25.35 10.17
N PRO A 177 14.60 24.18 10.83
CA PRO A 177 14.92 22.93 10.11
C PRO A 177 13.76 22.49 9.21
N GLY A 178 12.50 22.72 9.60
CA GLY A 178 11.33 22.43 8.78
C GLY A 178 11.31 23.22 7.47
N LEU A 179 11.66 24.50 7.50
CA LEU A 179 11.80 25.34 6.30
C LEU A 179 12.93 24.86 5.37
N VAL A 180 14.08 24.47 5.95
CA VAL A 180 15.20 23.93 5.15
C VAL A 180 14.76 22.63 4.46
N ILE A 181 14.12 21.71 5.19
CA ILE A 181 13.62 20.45 4.62
C ILE A 181 12.59 20.75 3.52
N LEU A 182 11.68 21.68 3.74
CA LEU A 182 10.68 22.08 2.75
C LEU A 182 11.35 22.63 1.49
N ALA A 183 12.34 23.51 1.62
CA ALA A 183 13.06 24.08 0.49
C ALA A 183 13.80 22.99 -0.31
N VAL A 184 14.46 22.03 0.37
CA VAL A 184 15.11 20.88 -0.28
C VAL A 184 14.09 20.01 -1.01
N LEU A 185 12.96 19.66 -0.39
CA LEU A 185 11.92 18.84 -1.01
C LEU A 185 11.32 19.52 -2.25
N VAL A 186 10.98 20.80 -2.16
CA VAL A 186 10.45 21.57 -3.31
C VAL A 186 11.47 21.63 -4.44
N THR A 187 12.74 21.85 -4.13
CA THR A 187 13.83 21.85 -5.12
C THR A 187 13.98 20.48 -5.77
N VAL A 188 14.00 19.40 -4.99
CA VAL A 188 14.06 18.03 -5.50
C VAL A 188 12.86 17.72 -6.38
N CYS A 189 11.64 18.09 -5.96
CA CYS A 189 10.44 17.92 -6.77
C CYS A 189 10.55 18.66 -8.11
N ALA A 190 11.01 19.92 -8.12
CA ALA A 190 11.16 20.71 -9.33
C ALA A 190 12.20 20.12 -10.29
N ILE A 191 13.36 19.70 -9.77
CA ILE A 191 14.42 19.06 -10.56
C ILE A 191 13.92 17.75 -11.15
N ARG A 192 13.31 16.87 -10.33
CA ARG A 192 12.80 15.57 -10.78
C ARG A 192 11.65 15.71 -11.75
N TRP A 193 10.75 16.68 -11.54
CA TRP A 193 9.69 16.99 -12.50
C TRP A 193 10.27 17.34 -13.88
N ARG A 194 11.25 18.26 -13.92
CA ARG A 194 11.94 18.62 -15.16
C ARG A 194 12.65 17.44 -15.81
N GLN A 195 13.38 16.63 -15.04
CA GLN A 195 14.06 15.44 -15.55
C GLN A 195 13.08 14.45 -16.21
N LEU A 196 11.95 14.17 -15.53
CA LEU A 196 10.94 13.25 -16.03
C LEU A 196 10.21 13.76 -17.27
N LEU A 197 10.08 15.08 -17.42
CA LEU A 197 9.53 15.69 -18.65
C LEU A 197 10.41 15.47 -19.88
N HIS A 198 11.74 15.39 -19.70
CA HIS A 198 12.70 15.19 -20.78
C HIS A 198 13.12 13.73 -20.95
N ALA A 199 12.74 12.84 -20.02
CA ALA A 199 13.09 11.44 -20.11
C ALA A 199 12.39 10.76 -21.30
N GLU A 200 13.20 10.18 -22.19
CA GLU A 200 12.67 9.31 -23.25
C GLU A 200 12.04 8.07 -22.62
N THR A 201 10.82 7.77 -23.04
CA THR A 201 9.94 6.75 -22.40
C THR A 201 10.40 5.31 -22.55
N THR A 202 11.51 5.06 -23.20
CA THR A 202 11.94 3.73 -23.61
C THR A 202 12.88 3.03 -22.63
N ALA A 203 13.50 3.74 -21.70
CA ALA A 203 14.68 3.20 -21.01
C ALA A 203 14.47 2.72 -19.56
N GLU A 204 13.41 3.12 -18.87
CA GLU A 204 13.39 2.89 -17.41
C GLU A 204 12.33 1.87 -16.96
N THR A 205 12.63 0.59 -17.17
CA THR A 205 11.84 -0.53 -16.63
C THR A 205 12.39 -1.10 -15.30
N GLY A 206 13.33 -0.42 -14.67
CA GLY A 206 14.03 -0.88 -13.45
C GLY A 206 13.52 -0.28 -12.15
N MET A 207 14.18 -0.66 -11.03
CA MET A 207 13.96 -0.07 -9.69
C MET A 207 14.30 1.43 -9.64
N GLY A 208 15.02 1.95 -10.63
CA GLY A 208 15.33 3.38 -10.81
C GLY A 208 14.19 4.21 -11.41
N SER A 209 13.15 3.59 -11.98
CA SER A 209 12.04 4.34 -12.58
C SER A 209 11.16 5.01 -11.52
N ALA A 210 10.67 6.21 -11.84
CA ALA A 210 9.74 6.91 -10.98
C ALA A 210 8.39 6.16 -10.88
N MET A 211 7.82 6.13 -9.68
CA MET A 211 6.57 5.40 -9.42
C MET A 211 5.40 5.96 -10.25
N VAL A 212 5.36 7.28 -10.47
CA VAL A 212 4.31 7.95 -11.24
C VAL A 212 4.19 7.41 -12.67
N MET A 213 5.29 6.99 -13.29
CA MET A 213 5.29 6.42 -14.65
C MET A 213 4.48 5.11 -14.74
N GLN A 214 4.29 4.43 -13.62
CA GLN A 214 3.48 3.21 -13.57
C GLN A 214 1.98 3.48 -13.53
N TYR A 215 1.57 4.63 -13.01
CA TYR A 215 0.16 5.02 -12.96
C TYR A 215 -0.46 5.06 -14.37
N ARG A 216 0.35 5.42 -15.36
CA ARG A 216 -0.05 5.44 -16.77
C ARG A 216 -0.16 4.05 -17.39
N ARG A 217 0.81 3.19 -17.11
CA ARG A 217 1.04 1.94 -17.86
C ARG A 217 0.12 0.79 -17.46
N ASN A 218 -0.27 0.72 -16.20
CA ASN A 218 -0.96 -0.43 -15.63
C ASN A 218 -2.37 -0.13 -15.09
N GLY A 219 -2.86 1.10 -15.26
CA GLY A 219 -4.04 1.54 -14.52
C GLY A 219 -3.79 1.64 -13.02
N ALA A 220 -4.75 2.18 -12.31
CA ALA A 220 -4.59 2.63 -10.95
C ALA A 220 -4.26 1.55 -9.90
N MET A 221 -4.64 0.30 -10.14
CA MET A 221 -4.39 -0.75 -9.15
C MET A 221 -2.91 -1.06 -8.96
N ALA A 222 -2.11 -1.03 -10.02
CA ALA A 222 -0.67 -1.25 -9.93
C ALA A 222 0.05 -0.09 -9.23
N GLY A 223 -0.47 1.13 -9.31
CA GLY A 223 0.06 2.31 -8.64
C GLY A 223 -0.33 2.41 -7.16
N SER A 224 -1.55 1.99 -6.80
CA SER A 224 -2.05 2.08 -5.42
C SER A 224 -1.33 1.16 -4.44
N TYR A 225 -0.74 0.08 -4.93
CA TYR A 225 0.08 -0.83 -4.13
C TYR A 225 1.57 -0.44 -4.14
N GLY A 226 1.87 0.82 -4.29
CA GLY A 226 3.13 1.48 -4.54
C GLY A 226 4.37 0.91 -3.88
N VAL A 227 4.41 0.73 -2.59
CA VAL A 227 5.55 0.14 -1.89
C VAL A 227 5.51 -1.39 -2.00
N LEU A 228 4.36 -1.99 -1.78
CA LEU A 228 4.13 -3.43 -1.92
C LEU A 228 4.00 -3.84 -3.39
N GLY A 229 3.29 -3.06 -4.21
CA GLY A 229 3.14 -3.30 -5.64
C GLY A 229 4.41 -3.04 -6.45
N ALA A 230 5.35 -2.20 -6.01
CA ALA A 230 6.64 -2.04 -6.69
C ALA A 230 7.54 -3.28 -6.55
N ALA A 231 7.49 -3.95 -5.41
CA ALA A 231 8.17 -5.22 -5.23
C ALA A 231 7.47 -6.37 -5.98
N TRP A 232 6.16 -6.24 -6.24
CA TRP A 232 5.28 -7.27 -6.78
C TRP A 232 4.77 -6.92 -8.17
N GLY A 233 4.71 -5.63 -8.53
CA GLY A 233 4.32 -5.15 -9.85
C GLY A 233 5.24 -5.62 -10.97
N ASN A 234 6.49 -6.00 -10.68
CA ASN A 234 7.35 -6.67 -11.64
C ASN A 234 6.88 -8.11 -11.97
N THR A 235 6.08 -8.74 -11.09
CA THR A 235 5.48 -10.05 -11.36
C THR A 235 4.15 -9.94 -12.10
N LEU A 236 3.47 -8.80 -11.99
CA LEU A 236 2.23 -8.49 -12.71
C LEU A 236 2.48 -7.72 -14.02
N ARG A 237 3.70 -7.24 -14.24
CA ARG A 237 4.06 -6.59 -15.48
C ARG A 237 3.98 -7.61 -16.61
N HIS A 238 3.04 -7.37 -17.50
CA HIS A 238 3.28 -7.56 -18.91
C HIS A 238 4.29 -6.48 -19.32
N ASP A 239 5.54 -6.66 -18.95
CA ASP A 239 6.63 -5.92 -19.55
C ASP A 239 6.53 -6.17 -21.04
N ASP A 240 6.67 -5.12 -21.85
CA ASP A 240 6.91 -5.33 -23.29
C ASP A 240 8.11 -6.27 -23.48
N ALA A 241 9.07 -6.26 -22.54
CA ALA A 241 10.14 -7.26 -22.45
C ALA A 241 9.64 -8.67 -22.03
N ALA A 242 8.64 -8.78 -21.15
CA ALA A 242 8.02 -10.08 -20.81
C ALA A 242 7.06 -10.51 -21.92
N ALA A 243 6.33 -9.59 -22.54
CA ALA A 243 5.54 -9.86 -23.75
C ALA A 243 6.44 -10.21 -24.94
N ALA A 244 7.59 -9.55 -25.10
CA ALA A 244 8.60 -9.92 -26.10
C ALA A 244 9.24 -11.29 -25.79
N ARG A 245 9.47 -11.63 -24.54
CA ARG A 245 9.95 -12.96 -24.11
C ARG A 245 8.89 -14.03 -24.29
N LEU A 246 7.62 -13.74 -24.02
CA LEU A 246 6.49 -14.64 -24.33
C LEU A 246 6.32 -14.84 -25.84
N ARG A 247 6.46 -13.78 -26.65
CA ARG A 247 6.51 -13.88 -28.11
C ARG A 247 7.71 -14.71 -28.61
N GLN A 248 8.82 -14.71 -27.86
CA GLN A 248 9.99 -15.55 -28.13
C GLN A 248 9.91 -16.94 -27.52
N GLY A 249 8.78 -17.32 -26.88
CA GLY A 249 8.61 -18.60 -26.20
C GLY A 249 9.55 -18.82 -25.00
N ARG A 250 10.24 -17.78 -24.51
CA ARG A 250 11.19 -17.89 -23.39
C ARG A 250 10.48 -17.68 -22.07
N VAL A 251 10.42 -18.72 -21.27
CA VAL A 251 10.00 -18.65 -19.87
C VAL A 251 11.01 -17.82 -19.07
N ALA A 252 10.55 -17.05 -18.08
CA ALA A 252 11.44 -16.28 -17.21
C ALA A 252 12.52 -17.22 -16.62
N PRO A 253 13.81 -16.87 -16.69
CA PRO A 253 14.91 -17.76 -16.29
C PRO A 253 14.92 -18.13 -14.80
N SER A 254 14.08 -17.50 -14.00
CA SER A 254 13.87 -17.79 -12.59
C SER A 254 12.85 -18.89 -12.31
N VAL A 255 12.05 -19.28 -13.30
CA VAL A 255 11.02 -20.31 -13.15
C VAL A 255 11.64 -21.69 -13.39
N ARG A 256 11.42 -22.59 -12.44
CA ARG A 256 11.82 -23.99 -12.57
C ARG A 256 10.68 -24.78 -13.21
N LEU A 257 10.93 -25.35 -14.38
CA LEU A 257 9.96 -26.17 -15.11
C LEU A 257 10.16 -27.67 -14.89
N ASP A 258 11.22 -28.07 -14.19
CA ASP A 258 11.51 -29.47 -13.91
C ASP A 258 10.35 -30.10 -13.13
N GLY A 259 9.85 -31.21 -13.58
CA GLY A 259 8.72 -31.92 -12.98
C GLY A 259 7.35 -31.28 -13.24
N VAL A 260 7.26 -30.25 -14.08
CA VAL A 260 5.97 -29.68 -14.51
C VAL A 260 5.44 -30.49 -15.68
N GLY A 261 4.30 -31.18 -15.48
CA GLY A 261 3.70 -32.02 -16.51
C GLY A 261 2.38 -32.61 -16.04
N PRO A 262 1.81 -33.52 -16.82
CA PRO A 262 0.51 -34.15 -16.52
C PRO A 262 0.51 -34.90 -15.18
N ASN A 263 1.66 -35.43 -14.75
CA ASN A 263 1.81 -36.14 -13.48
C ASN A 263 1.88 -35.17 -12.24
N SER A 264 1.96 -33.86 -12.48
CA SER A 264 2.03 -32.85 -11.41
C SER A 264 1.08 -31.66 -11.65
N PRO A 265 -0.25 -31.89 -11.62
CA PRO A 265 -1.25 -30.91 -12.01
C PRO A 265 -1.20 -29.63 -11.16
N VAL A 266 -0.85 -29.74 -9.89
CA VAL A 266 -0.70 -28.55 -9.00
C VAL A 266 0.47 -27.65 -9.46
N LEU A 267 1.59 -28.24 -9.89
CA LEU A 267 2.73 -27.47 -10.40
C LEU A 267 2.40 -26.83 -11.75
N ALA A 268 1.74 -27.55 -12.64
CA ALA A 268 1.28 -27.05 -13.93
C ALA A 268 0.33 -25.84 -13.73
N LEU A 269 -0.63 -25.97 -12.82
CA LEU A 269 -1.54 -24.87 -12.46
C LEU A 269 -0.81 -23.67 -11.83
N ARG A 270 0.20 -23.90 -10.99
CA ARG A 270 1.02 -22.80 -10.44
C ARG A 270 1.77 -22.03 -11.53
N VAL A 271 2.29 -22.72 -12.53
CA VAL A 271 2.93 -22.07 -13.69
C VAL A 271 1.89 -21.28 -14.50
N ALA A 272 0.72 -21.87 -14.74
CA ALA A 272 -0.39 -21.22 -15.45
C ALA A 272 -0.94 -19.99 -14.72
N LEU A 273 -0.98 -19.99 -13.37
CA LEU A 273 -1.35 -18.85 -12.55
C LEU A 273 -0.33 -17.70 -12.62
N GLY A 274 0.88 -17.97 -13.12
CA GLY A 274 1.89 -16.95 -13.38
C GLY A 274 3.09 -16.98 -12.43
N GLU A 275 4.08 -16.13 -12.70
CA GLU A 275 5.38 -16.12 -12.02
C GLU A 275 5.28 -16.02 -10.48
N GLY A 276 4.23 -15.38 -9.95
CA GLY A 276 3.98 -15.29 -8.51
C GLY A 276 3.79 -16.64 -7.81
N TYR A 277 3.17 -17.59 -8.51
CA TYR A 277 2.86 -18.92 -8.01
C TYR A 277 3.82 -19.99 -8.53
N ALA A 278 4.45 -19.74 -9.68
CA ALA A 278 5.36 -20.69 -10.32
C ALA A 278 6.50 -21.10 -9.38
N PRO A 279 6.94 -22.37 -9.45
CA PRO A 279 8.12 -22.82 -8.74
C PRO A 279 9.34 -22.04 -9.24
N GLN A 280 10.19 -21.58 -8.33
CA GLN A 280 11.36 -20.80 -8.67
C GLN A 280 12.64 -21.53 -8.32
N ASN A 281 13.69 -21.25 -9.07
CA ASN A 281 15.04 -21.66 -8.75
C ASN A 281 15.53 -20.97 -7.45
N LEU A 282 16.52 -21.56 -6.77
CA LEU A 282 17.11 -21.00 -5.55
C LEU A 282 17.52 -19.52 -5.73
N ARG A 283 18.11 -19.21 -6.90
CA ARG A 283 18.49 -17.83 -7.28
C ARG A 283 17.26 -16.90 -7.39
N GLY A 284 16.12 -17.41 -7.85
CA GLY A 284 14.86 -16.66 -7.91
C GLY A 284 14.29 -16.40 -6.51
N HIS A 285 14.31 -17.43 -5.63
CA HIS A 285 13.92 -17.28 -4.23
C HIS A 285 14.80 -16.28 -3.49
N TRP A 286 16.14 -16.36 -3.66
CA TRP A 286 17.09 -15.44 -3.05
C TRP A 286 16.88 -14.00 -3.54
N ARG A 287 16.68 -13.78 -4.83
CA ARG A 287 16.38 -12.44 -5.37
C ARG A 287 15.09 -11.86 -4.82
N ARG A 288 14.04 -12.68 -4.63
CA ARG A 288 12.80 -12.24 -3.99
C ARG A 288 13.03 -11.90 -2.53
N PHE A 289 13.69 -12.77 -1.81
CA PHE A 289 14.04 -12.56 -0.41
C PHE A 289 14.88 -11.29 -0.24
N ALA A 290 15.93 -11.12 -1.04
CA ALA A 290 16.77 -9.93 -0.99
C ALA A 290 16.01 -8.63 -1.28
N ARG A 291 15.00 -8.68 -2.14
CA ARG A 291 14.19 -7.49 -2.47
C ARG A 291 13.13 -7.15 -1.42
N LEU A 292 12.54 -8.15 -0.78
CA LEU A 292 11.36 -8.00 0.08
C LEU A 292 11.68 -8.26 1.55
N GLY A 293 12.41 -9.33 1.83
CA GLY A 293 12.69 -9.78 3.18
C GLY A 293 13.90 -9.08 3.79
N LEU A 294 14.96 -8.87 3.02
CA LEU A 294 16.19 -8.29 3.55
C LEU A 294 16.01 -6.87 4.10
N PRO A 295 15.34 -5.93 3.40
CA PRO A 295 15.10 -4.60 3.96
C PRO A 295 14.30 -4.66 5.26
N LEU A 296 13.31 -5.56 5.33
CA LEU A 296 12.45 -5.71 6.49
C LEU A 296 13.19 -6.37 7.66
N LEU A 297 14.03 -7.36 7.39
CA LEU A 297 14.89 -7.99 8.39
C LEU A 297 15.98 -7.06 8.92
N LEU A 298 16.54 -6.19 8.09
CA LEU A 298 17.51 -5.18 8.53
C LEU A 298 16.85 -4.06 9.32
N PHE A 299 15.61 -3.71 8.97
CA PHE A 299 14.85 -2.67 9.66
C PHE A 299 14.53 -3.03 11.12
N ILE A 300 14.15 -4.30 11.39
CA ILE A 300 13.79 -4.75 12.73
C ILE A 300 14.92 -4.55 13.75
N PRO A 301 16.14 -5.08 13.54
CA PRO A 301 17.23 -4.89 14.50
C PRO A 301 17.70 -3.43 14.55
N LEU A 302 17.68 -2.71 13.43
CA LEU A 302 18.02 -1.28 13.41
C LEU A 302 17.09 -0.51 14.35
N MET A 303 15.78 -0.72 14.25
CA MET A 303 14.79 -0.07 15.11
C MET A 303 14.92 -0.51 16.58
N ALA A 304 15.22 -1.79 16.83
CA ALA A 304 15.44 -2.30 18.17
C ALA A 304 16.68 -1.66 18.84
N VAL A 305 17.79 -1.55 18.10
CA VAL A 305 19.01 -0.87 18.58
C VAL A 305 18.75 0.61 18.88
N MET A 306 18.00 1.28 18.00
CA MET A 306 17.64 2.69 18.21
C MET A 306 16.73 2.89 19.44
N GLN A 307 15.83 1.96 19.74
CA GLN A 307 14.99 1.98 20.93
C GLN A 307 15.77 1.63 22.21
N ALA A 308 16.72 0.69 22.14
CA ALA A 308 17.55 0.29 23.26
C ALA A 308 18.58 1.35 23.69
N GLY A 309 18.91 2.31 22.84
CA GLY A 309 19.82 3.41 23.15
C GLY A 309 19.33 4.36 24.27
N GLU A 310 18.05 4.26 24.66
CA GLU A 310 17.48 4.98 25.82
C GLU A 310 17.65 4.22 27.16
N ALA A 311 18.07 2.96 27.11
CA ALA A 311 18.06 2.12 28.28
C ALA A 311 19.23 2.43 29.22
N HIS A 312 18.92 2.81 30.45
CA HIS A 312 19.87 2.99 31.54
C HIS A 312 20.09 1.69 32.34
N GLY A 313 19.67 0.54 31.80
CA GLY A 313 19.68 -0.76 32.46
C GLY A 313 20.17 -1.90 31.59
N ASP A 314 19.46 -3.03 31.62
CA ASP A 314 19.80 -4.25 30.90
C ASP A 314 19.54 -4.09 29.37
N VAL A 315 20.59 -3.67 28.65
CA VAL A 315 20.56 -3.39 27.20
C VAL A 315 20.06 -4.60 26.39
N LEU A 316 20.38 -5.83 26.83
CA LEU A 316 19.95 -7.03 26.14
C LEU A 316 18.43 -7.22 26.23
N ARG A 317 17.85 -6.97 27.40
CA ARG A 317 16.40 -7.07 27.63
C ARG A 317 15.66 -6.03 26.80
N GLU A 318 16.12 -4.80 26.81
CA GLU A 318 15.52 -3.71 26.01
C GLU A 318 15.62 -3.98 24.50
N LEU A 319 16.74 -4.51 24.04
CA LEU A 319 16.91 -4.92 22.65
C LEU A 319 15.95 -6.04 22.27
N MET A 320 15.78 -7.05 23.12
CA MET A 320 14.84 -8.17 22.88
C MET A 320 13.38 -7.67 22.85
N LEU A 321 13.00 -6.79 23.76
CA LEU A 321 11.68 -6.14 23.76
C LEU A 321 11.47 -5.30 22.49
N GLY A 322 12.47 -4.52 22.11
CA GLY A 322 12.43 -3.73 20.86
C GLY A 322 12.28 -4.58 19.61
N VAL A 323 13.00 -5.71 19.52
CA VAL A 323 12.83 -6.68 18.42
C VAL A 323 11.41 -7.26 18.44
N GLY A 324 10.92 -7.69 19.60
CA GLY A 324 9.58 -8.26 19.74
C GLY A 324 8.48 -7.28 19.31
N VAL A 325 8.54 -6.03 19.77
CA VAL A 325 7.60 -4.96 19.41
C VAL A 325 7.60 -4.72 17.88
N ASN A 326 8.79 -4.68 17.27
CA ASN A 326 8.89 -4.48 15.82
C ASN A 326 8.43 -5.70 15.01
N VAL A 327 8.66 -6.92 15.50
CA VAL A 327 8.14 -8.15 14.88
C VAL A 327 6.61 -8.17 14.94
N VAL A 328 6.02 -7.91 16.10
CA VAL A 328 4.55 -7.93 16.25
C VAL A 328 3.91 -6.77 15.50
N GLY A 329 4.41 -5.55 15.67
CA GLY A 329 3.84 -4.35 15.05
C GLY A 329 4.09 -4.32 13.54
N TRP A 330 5.35 -4.14 13.14
CA TRP A 330 5.66 -3.91 11.73
C TRP A 330 5.61 -5.16 10.86
N LEU A 331 6.30 -6.23 11.28
CA LEU A 331 6.30 -7.46 10.48
C LEU A 331 4.92 -8.12 10.51
N GLY A 332 4.26 -8.14 11.68
CA GLY A 332 2.91 -8.68 11.83
C GLY A 332 1.89 -7.96 10.95
N VAL A 333 1.88 -6.63 10.95
CA VAL A 333 0.92 -5.86 10.13
C VAL A 333 1.34 -5.83 8.67
N MET A 334 2.54 -5.33 8.35
CA MET A 334 2.96 -5.15 6.96
C MET A 334 3.16 -6.47 6.23
N GLY A 335 3.70 -7.50 6.92
CA GLY A 335 3.84 -8.85 6.37
C GLY A 335 2.49 -9.47 6.03
N SER A 336 1.52 -9.36 6.93
CA SER A 336 0.16 -9.90 6.71
C SER A 336 -0.58 -9.19 5.61
N LEU A 337 -0.52 -7.86 5.57
CA LEU A 337 -1.12 -7.07 4.49
C LEU A 337 -0.46 -7.37 3.15
N ALA A 338 0.86 -7.58 3.13
CA ALA A 338 1.59 -7.98 1.94
C ALA A 338 1.14 -9.35 1.43
N LEU A 339 1.04 -10.35 2.33
CA LEU A 339 0.58 -11.69 1.97
C LEU A 339 -0.88 -11.70 1.53
N MET A 340 -1.74 -10.93 2.22
CA MET A 340 -3.14 -10.74 1.85
C MET A 340 -3.26 -10.11 0.46
N ALA A 341 -2.50 -9.05 0.18
CA ALA A 341 -2.48 -8.40 -1.12
C ALA A 341 -1.99 -9.37 -2.22
N MET A 342 -0.90 -10.10 -1.98
CA MET A 342 -0.37 -11.08 -2.92
C MET A 342 -1.38 -12.18 -3.21
N GLY A 343 -1.89 -12.82 -2.17
CA GLY A 343 -2.80 -13.94 -2.32
C GLY A 343 -4.11 -13.58 -3.03
N SER A 344 -4.57 -12.32 -2.89
CA SER A 344 -5.85 -11.87 -3.44
C SER A 344 -5.74 -11.24 -4.83
N LEU A 345 -4.78 -10.32 -4.99
CA LEU A 345 -4.70 -9.47 -6.19
C LEU A 345 -4.11 -10.19 -7.39
N LEU A 346 -3.19 -11.14 -7.18
CA LEU A 346 -2.62 -11.91 -8.25
C LEU A 346 -3.68 -12.75 -8.98
N PRO A 347 -4.50 -13.58 -8.29
CA PRO A 347 -5.60 -14.29 -8.92
C PRO A 347 -6.62 -13.36 -9.56
N TRP A 348 -7.01 -12.30 -8.84
CA TRP A 348 -7.98 -11.33 -9.33
C TRP A 348 -7.52 -10.67 -10.64
N ALA A 349 -6.29 -10.16 -10.68
CA ALA A 349 -5.73 -9.53 -11.87
C ALA A 349 -5.56 -10.51 -13.03
N ARG A 350 -5.17 -11.75 -12.75
CA ARG A 350 -5.01 -12.79 -13.78
C ARG A 350 -6.35 -13.16 -14.40
N TRP A 351 -7.38 -13.35 -13.56
CA TRP A 351 -8.72 -13.72 -14.04
C TRP A 351 -9.38 -12.62 -14.87
N HIS A 352 -9.18 -11.34 -14.52
CA HIS A 352 -9.74 -10.24 -15.30
C HIS A 352 -9.03 -10.01 -16.65
N ARG A 353 -7.74 -10.31 -16.73
CA ARG A 353 -6.93 -10.02 -17.94
C ARG A 353 -6.85 -11.19 -18.92
N ALA A 354 -6.98 -12.39 -18.42
CA ALA A 354 -6.70 -13.60 -19.19
C ALA A 354 -7.97 -14.35 -19.63
N ASN A 355 -9.12 -13.67 -19.73
CA ASN A 355 -10.37 -14.30 -20.12
C ASN A 355 -10.28 -15.07 -21.46
N ALA A 356 -9.45 -14.62 -22.40
CA ALA A 356 -9.24 -15.32 -23.67
C ALA A 356 -8.32 -16.55 -23.55
N GLU A 357 -7.39 -16.57 -22.56
CA GLU A 357 -6.44 -17.68 -22.37
C GLU A 357 -6.97 -18.74 -21.40
N LEU A 358 -7.86 -18.38 -20.48
CA LEU A 358 -8.37 -19.29 -19.45
C LEU A 358 -9.08 -20.51 -20.04
N PRO A 359 -9.95 -20.40 -21.07
CA PRO A 359 -10.55 -21.56 -21.71
C PRO A 359 -9.52 -22.54 -22.32
N LEU A 360 -8.39 -22.00 -22.81
CA LEU A 360 -7.31 -22.83 -23.34
C LEU A 360 -6.63 -23.69 -22.26
N LEU A 361 -6.62 -23.19 -20.99
CA LEU A 361 -6.13 -23.98 -19.87
C LEU A 361 -7.02 -25.20 -19.58
N ALA A 362 -8.31 -25.16 -19.94
CA ALA A 362 -9.20 -26.29 -19.81
C ALA A 362 -8.81 -27.46 -20.73
N LEU A 363 -8.08 -27.18 -21.80
CA LEU A 363 -7.61 -28.17 -22.77
C LEU A 363 -6.28 -28.81 -22.40
N LEU A 364 -5.64 -28.40 -21.29
CA LEU A 364 -4.37 -28.99 -20.86
C LEU A 364 -4.55 -30.44 -20.47
N PRO A 365 -3.78 -31.37 -21.09
CA PRO A 365 -3.85 -32.79 -20.76
C PRO A 365 -3.44 -33.04 -19.29
N GLY A 366 -4.09 -34.00 -18.64
CA GLY A 366 -3.75 -34.40 -17.28
C GLY A 366 -4.41 -33.57 -16.14
N LEU A 367 -5.24 -32.59 -16.45
CA LEU A 367 -5.99 -31.88 -15.43
C LEU A 367 -7.16 -32.68 -14.83
N GLY A 368 -7.62 -33.72 -15.55
CA GLY A 368 -8.67 -34.61 -15.09
C GLY A 368 -10.08 -34.00 -15.09
N GLU A 369 -10.97 -34.62 -14.34
CA GLU A 369 -12.35 -34.14 -14.16
C GLU A 369 -12.43 -32.84 -13.37
N ALA A 370 -13.56 -32.15 -13.48
CA ALA A 370 -13.78 -30.85 -12.83
C ALA A 370 -13.63 -30.88 -11.29
N ALA A 371 -13.99 -31.96 -10.62
CA ALA A 371 -13.94 -32.07 -9.18
C ALA A 371 -12.49 -32.12 -8.61
N PRO A 372 -11.59 -33.02 -9.10
CA PRO A 372 -10.18 -33.02 -8.71
C PRO A 372 -9.48 -31.72 -9.14
N LEU A 373 -9.82 -31.16 -10.30
CA LEU A 373 -9.24 -29.92 -10.79
C LEU A 373 -9.52 -28.74 -9.82
N ARG A 374 -10.73 -28.62 -9.28
CA ARG A 374 -11.05 -27.59 -8.29
C ARG A 374 -10.14 -27.67 -7.06
N ARG A 375 -9.89 -28.89 -6.54
CA ARG A 375 -8.98 -29.10 -5.40
C ARG A 375 -7.54 -28.73 -5.75
N HIS A 376 -7.07 -29.13 -6.94
CA HIS A 376 -5.72 -28.78 -7.40
C HIS A 376 -5.55 -27.29 -7.61
N LEU A 377 -6.56 -26.61 -8.16
CA LEU A 377 -6.55 -25.16 -8.35
C LEU A 377 -6.50 -24.41 -7.01
N LEU A 378 -7.32 -24.82 -6.04
CA LEU A 378 -7.28 -24.23 -4.70
C LEU A 378 -5.93 -24.48 -4.01
N ARG A 379 -5.38 -25.69 -4.09
CA ARG A 379 -4.04 -25.98 -3.55
C ARG A 379 -2.95 -25.15 -4.25
N ALA A 380 -3.06 -24.95 -5.56
CA ALA A 380 -2.12 -24.14 -6.31
C ALA A 380 -2.15 -22.67 -5.90
N ALA A 381 -3.36 -22.11 -5.75
CA ALA A 381 -3.56 -20.69 -5.44
C ALA A 381 -3.39 -20.36 -3.95
N LEU A 382 -3.91 -21.19 -3.04
CA LEU A 382 -3.95 -20.91 -1.61
C LEU A 382 -2.74 -21.49 -0.85
N GLY A 383 -2.14 -22.57 -1.33
CA GLY A 383 -1.14 -23.32 -0.56
C GLY A 383 0.07 -22.49 -0.13
N ARG A 384 0.61 -21.64 -1.01
CA ARG A 384 1.74 -20.75 -0.66
C ARG A 384 1.32 -19.56 0.22
N PRO A 385 0.31 -18.75 -0.15
CA PRO A 385 -0.11 -17.64 0.69
C PRO A 385 -0.48 -18.06 2.10
N LEU A 386 -1.29 -19.12 2.25
CA LEU A 386 -1.70 -19.62 3.57
C LEU A 386 -0.53 -20.25 4.35
N GLY A 387 0.38 -20.96 3.69
CA GLY A 387 1.58 -21.49 4.34
C GLY A 387 2.48 -20.39 4.89
N LEU A 388 2.70 -19.33 4.13
CA LEU A 388 3.46 -18.16 4.58
C LEU A 388 2.71 -17.40 5.68
N GLN A 389 1.39 -17.29 5.59
CA GLN A 389 0.57 -16.66 6.64
C GLN A 389 0.60 -17.46 7.95
N ALA A 390 0.56 -18.79 7.88
CA ALA A 390 0.71 -19.66 9.06
C ALA A 390 2.09 -19.51 9.70
N LEU A 391 3.16 -19.44 8.91
CA LEU A 391 4.51 -19.18 9.40
C LEU A 391 4.60 -17.81 10.07
N LEU A 392 4.04 -16.78 9.44
CA LEU A 392 4.02 -15.42 9.99
C LEU A 392 3.20 -15.36 11.30
N LEU A 393 2.04 -16.03 11.34
CA LEU A 393 1.22 -16.16 12.56
C LEU A 393 2.04 -16.80 13.69
N ALA A 394 2.72 -17.92 13.42
CA ALA A 394 3.55 -18.60 14.43
C ALA A 394 4.68 -17.69 14.95
N LEU A 395 5.34 -16.96 14.05
CA LEU A 395 6.43 -16.05 14.39
C LEU A 395 5.93 -14.85 15.22
N VAL A 396 4.82 -14.24 14.82
CA VAL A 396 4.24 -13.07 15.52
C VAL A 396 3.67 -13.45 16.87
N LEU A 397 2.97 -14.59 16.98
CA LEU A 397 2.48 -15.11 18.26
C LEU A 397 3.63 -15.54 19.16
N GLY A 398 4.66 -16.18 18.62
CA GLY A 398 5.86 -16.54 19.37
C GLY A 398 6.57 -15.30 19.95
N ALA A 399 6.70 -14.23 19.16
CA ALA A 399 7.26 -12.96 19.64
C ALA A 399 6.37 -12.32 20.71
N ALA A 400 5.05 -12.30 20.53
CA ALA A 400 4.11 -11.75 21.49
C ALA A 400 4.12 -12.53 22.82
N LEU A 401 4.21 -13.86 22.76
CA LEU A 401 4.36 -14.72 23.94
C LEU A 401 5.71 -14.47 24.65
N ALA A 402 6.79 -14.34 23.90
CA ALA A 402 8.11 -14.04 24.47
C ALA A 402 8.15 -12.69 25.20
N MET A 403 7.33 -11.73 24.76
CA MET A 403 7.15 -10.43 25.42
C MET A 403 6.19 -10.49 26.63
N HIS A 404 5.64 -11.66 26.97
CA HIS A 404 4.64 -11.83 28.03
C HIS A 404 3.42 -10.90 27.88
N THR A 405 2.96 -10.72 26.64
CA THR A 405 1.81 -9.85 26.37
C THR A 405 0.51 -10.46 26.90
N GLY A 406 -0.43 -9.61 27.32
CA GLY A 406 -1.70 -10.04 27.87
C GLY A 406 -2.57 -10.82 26.87
N PRO A 407 -3.52 -11.64 27.35
CA PRO A 407 -4.33 -12.54 26.52
C PRO A 407 -5.19 -11.78 25.48
N LEU A 408 -5.66 -10.59 25.79
CA LEU A 408 -6.42 -9.76 24.84
C LEU A 408 -5.57 -9.32 23.64
N MET A 409 -4.31 -8.95 23.88
CA MET A 409 -3.39 -8.60 22.80
C MET A 409 -3.11 -9.81 21.90
N LEU A 410 -2.85 -10.98 22.49
CA LEU A 410 -2.66 -12.22 21.74
C LEU A 410 -3.88 -12.55 20.89
N LEU A 411 -5.09 -12.39 21.45
CA LEU A 411 -6.34 -12.60 20.72
C LEU A 411 -6.46 -11.68 19.51
N PHE A 412 -6.26 -10.37 19.68
CA PHE A 412 -6.38 -9.40 18.57
C PHE A 412 -5.30 -9.59 17.51
N VAL A 413 -4.07 -9.92 17.90
CA VAL A 413 -3.00 -10.26 16.96
C VAL A 413 -3.34 -11.52 16.17
N ALA A 414 -3.86 -12.57 16.83
CA ALA A 414 -4.29 -13.79 16.16
C ALA A 414 -5.48 -13.52 15.21
N LEU A 415 -6.48 -12.74 15.62
CA LEU A 415 -7.60 -12.33 14.78
C LEU A 415 -7.14 -11.55 13.55
N ALA A 416 -6.16 -10.64 13.71
CA ALA A 416 -5.58 -9.89 12.61
C ALA A 416 -4.95 -10.82 11.56
N GLN A 417 -4.16 -11.80 11.98
CA GLN A 417 -3.50 -12.76 11.10
C GLN A 417 -4.51 -13.70 10.42
N LEU A 418 -5.46 -14.24 11.18
CA LEU A 418 -6.51 -15.12 10.67
C LEU A 418 -7.46 -14.37 9.71
N GLY A 419 -7.76 -13.11 10.01
CA GLY A 419 -8.57 -12.24 9.17
C GLY A 419 -7.92 -11.99 7.79
N CYS A 420 -6.60 -11.77 7.75
CA CYS A 420 -5.86 -11.69 6.48
C CYS A 420 -5.94 -13.00 5.69
N ALA A 421 -5.74 -14.15 6.35
CA ALA A 421 -5.87 -15.46 5.71
C ALA A 421 -7.28 -15.70 5.17
N ALA A 422 -8.32 -15.41 5.98
CA ALA A 422 -9.72 -15.52 5.57
C ALA A 422 -10.07 -14.62 4.39
N THR A 423 -9.52 -13.41 4.34
CA THR A 423 -9.68 -12.49 3.21
C THR A 423 -9.11 -13.07 1.91
N VAL A 424 -7.90 -13.66 1.97
CA VAL A 424 -7.30 -14.34 0.82
C VAL A 424 -8.21 -15.47 0.33
N VAL A 425 -8.69 -16.32 1.25
CA VAL A 425 -9.58 -17.44 0.91
C VAL A 425 -10.87 -16.95 0.28
N ALA A 426 -11.55 -15.98 0.90
CA ALA A 426 -12.81 -15.44 0.41
C ALA A 426 -12.70 -14.82 -0.99
N LEU A 427 -11.62 -14.04 -1.24
CA LEU A 427 -11.40 -13.40 -2.52
C LEU A 427 -11.00 -14.40 -3.63
N VAL A 428 -10.15 -15.38 -3.31
CA VAL A 428 -9.78 -16.43 -4.27
C VAL A 428 -10.99 -17.29 -4.65
N LEU A 429 -11.83 -17.66 -3.67
CA LEU A 429 -13.08 -18.36 -3.93
C LEU A 429 -14.03 -17.52 -4.79
N GLY A 430 -14.16 -16.22 -4.51
CA GLY A 430 -14.96 -15.29 -5.31
C GLY A 430 -14.52 -15.22 -6.77
N VAL A 431 -13.20 -15.15 -6.99
CA VAL A 431 -12.61 -15.13 -8.36
C VAL A 431 -12.89 -16.44 -9.09
N PHE A 432 -12.59 -17.58 -8.46
CA PHE A 432 -12.78 -18.90 -9.11
C PHE A 432 -14.26 -19.27 -9.22
N GLY A 433 -15.10 -18.76 -8.31
CA GLY A 433 -16.56 -18.92 -8.40
C GLY A 433 -17.25 -18.02 -9.43
N GLY A 434 -16.48 -17.14 -10.13
CA GLY A 434 -16.99 -16.27 -11.17
C GLY A 434 -17.81 -15.08 -10.70
N SER A 435 -17.74 -14.78 -9.42
CA SER A 435 -18.33 -13.59 -8.81
C SER A 435 -17.24 -12.70 -8.18
N PRO A 436 -16.21 -12.28 -8.96
CA PRO A 436 -15.16 -11.44 -8.43
C PRO A 436 -15.74 -10.10 -7.98
N LEU A 437 -15.20 -9.56 -6.91
CA LEU A 437 -15.54 -8.21 -6.48
C LEU A 437 -15.15 -7.19 -7.55
N PRO A 438 -15.98 -6.18 -7.80
CA PRO A 438 -15.58 -5.05 -8.64
C PRO A 438 -14.37 -4.35 -8.02
N GLY A 439 -13.53 -3.71 -8.84
CA GLY A 439 -12.28 -3.11 -8.38
C GLY A 439 -12.43 -2.15 -7.20
N TRP A 440 -13.54 -1.38 -7.15
CA TRP A 440 -13.84 -0.51 -6.01
C TRP A 440 -14.18 -1.31 -4.74
N GLY A 441 -14.96 -2.38 -4.85
CA GLY A 441 -15.33 -3.25 -3.72
C GLY A 441 -14.10 -3.97 -3.15
N LEU A 442 -13.20 -4.44 -4.03
CA LEU A 442 -11.92 -4.99 -3.62
C LEU A 442 -11.07 -3.95 -2.88
N ALA A 443 -10.99 -2.71 -3.39
CA ALA A 443 -10.24 -1.64 -2.74
C ALA A 443 -10.79 -1.31 -1.36
N VAL A 444 -12.12 -1.18 -1.22
CA VAL A 444 -12.79 -0.92 0.06
C VAL A 444 -12.52 -2.05 1.05
N LEU A 445 -12.67 -3.32 0.62
CA LEU A 445 -12.42 -4.48 1.48
C LEU A 445 -10.96 -4.53 1.94
N MET A 446 -10.00 -4.35 1.02
CA MET A 446 -8.56 -4.38 1.34
C MET A 446 -8.17 -3.24 2.28
N THR A 447 -8.69 -2.03 2.05
CA THR A 447 -8.44 -0.88 2.93
C THR A 447 -9.08 -1.08 4.30
N GLY A 448 -10.34 -1.49 4.36
CA GLY A 448 -11.05 -1.78 5.61
C GLY A 448 -10.35 -2.86 6.44
N MET A 449 -9.97 -3.97 5.80
CA MET A 449 -9.19 -5.02 6.46
C MET A 449 -7.81 -4.52 6.88
N GLY A 450 -7.14 -3.70 6.07
CA GLY A 450 -5.87 -3.08 6.42
C GLY A 450 -5.96 -2.20 7.67
N LEU A 451 -6.98 -1.37 7.74
CA LEU A 451 -7.25 -0.53 8.93
C LEU A 451 -7.58 -1.39 10.16
N LEU A 452 -8.41 -2.40 10.00
CA LEU A 452 -8.81 -3.28 11.11
C LEU A 452 -7.63 -4.08 11.66
N VAL A 453 -6.79 -4.65 10.78
CA VAL A 453 -5.55 -5.36 11.15
C VAL A 453 -4.57 -4.43 11.86
N SER A 454 -4.37 -3.22 11.32
CA SER A 454 -3.50 -2.20 11.94
C SER A 454 -4.03 -1.76 13.30
N ALA A 455 -5.32 -1.46 13.42
CA ALA A 455 -5.94 -1.08 14.68
C ALA A 455 -5.83 -2.21 15.72
N SER A 456 -6.12 -3.45 15.33
CA SER A 456 -6.07 -4.63 16.22
C SER A 456 -4.67 -4.95 16.73
N THR A 457 -3.62 -4.50 16.05
CA THR A 457 -2.24 -4.73 16.47
C THR A 457 -1.67 -3.51 17.19
N PHE A 458 -1.77 -2.32 16.59
CA PHE A 458 -1.14 -1.13 17.14
C PHE A 458 -1.86 -0.56 18.36
N VAL A 459 -3.21 -0.56 18.39
CA VAL A 459 -3.94 0.00 19.54
C VAL A 459 -3.63 -0.77 20.82
N PRO A 460 -3.77 -2.13 20.88
CA PRO A 460 -3.36 -2.87 22.06
C PRO A 460 -1.86 -2.72 22.39
N MET A 461 -1.00 -2.69 21.37
CA MET A 461 0.44 -2.57 21.55
C MET A 461 0.82 -1.24 22.22
N PHE A 462 0.29 -0.12 21.76
CA PHE A 462 0.60 1.19 22.33
C PHE A 462 0.00 1.40 23.72
N THR A 463 -1.15 0.80 24.01
CA THR A 463 -1.77 0.91 25.32
C THR A 463 -1.11 0.02 26.37
N THR A 464 -0.69 -1.21 26.00
CA THR A 464 -0.16 -2.19 26.96
C THR A 464 1.36 -2.16 27.11
N LEU A 465 2.10 -1.81 26.04
CA LEU A 465 3.57 -1.78 26.04
C LEU A 465 4.12 -0.34 26.07
N GLY A 466 3.27 0.67 26.22
CA GLY A 466 3.67 2.06 26.36
C GLY A 466 4.40 2.33 27.71
N ARG A 467 5.04 3.50 27.83
CA ARG A 467 5.72 3.93 29.08
C ARG A 467 4.79 3.96 30.31
N HIS A 468 3.50 4.11 30.10
CA HIS A 468 2.45 4.03 31.12
C HIS A 468 1.41 3.00 30.66
N PRO A 469 1.63 1.70 30.95
CA PRO A 469 0.71 0.65 30.53
C PRO A 469 -0.68 0.90 31.14
N GLN A 470 -1.66 1.04 30.27
CA GLN A 470 -3.06 1.18 30.66
C GLN A 470 -3.84 -0.01 30.16
N PRO A 471 -4.83 -0.50 30.89
CA PRO A 471 -5.73 -1.53 30.40
C PRO A 471 -6.49 -0.99 29.18
N LEU A 472 -6.71 -1.86 28.18
CA LEU A 472 -7.57 -1.53 27.05
C LEU A 472 -8.95 -1.13 27.56
N GLY A 473 -9.40 0.08 27.24
CA GLY A 473 -10.75 0.52 27.59
C GLY A 473 -11.82 -0.41 27.01
N GLU A 474 -12.84 -0.73 27.80
CA GLU A 474 -13.94 -1.64 27.38
C GLU A 474 -14.58 -1.20 26.06
N GLY A 475 -14.74 0.09 25.82
CA GLY A 475 -15.27 0.62 24.57
C GLY A 475 -14.41 0.29 23.35
N ILE A 476 -13.08 0.30 23.48
CA ILE A 476 -12.14 -0.06 22.40
C ILE A 476 -12.25 -1.56 22.11
N VAL A 477 -12.26 -2.38 23.16
CA VAL A 477 -12.40 -3.84 23.03
C VAL A 477 -13.71 -4.20 22.36
N ALA A 478 -14.83 -3.61 22.81
CA ALA A 478 -16.14 -3.81 22.22
C ALA A 478 -16.18 -3.35 20.74
N GLY A 479 -15.63 -2.18 20.44
CA GLY A 479 -15.56 -1.65 19.07
C GLY A 479 -14.78 -2.57 18.13
N LEU A 480 -13.61 -3.05 18.55
CA LEU A 480 -12.80 -4.00 17.76
C LEU A 480 -13.53 -5.36 17.61
N ALA A 481 -14.18 -5.85 18.66
CA ALA A 481 -14.94 -7.10 18.60
C ALA A 481 -16.11 -7.02 17.62
N ILE A 482 -16.87 -5.92 17.64
CA ILE A 482 -17.97 -5.67 16.68
C ILE A 482 -17.43 -5.56 15.25
N ALA A 483 -16.34 -4.85 15.06
CA ALA A 483 -15.71 -4.71 13.74
C ALA A 483 -15.25 -6.07 13.19
N TRP A 484 -14.64 -6.92 14.03
CA TRP A 484 -14.24 -8.28 13.65
C TRP A 484 -15.44 -9.19 13.38
N ALA A 485 -16.53 -9.10 14.17
CA ALA A 485 -17.75 -9.85 13.89
C ALA A 485 -18.36 -9.45 12.54
N GLY A 486 -18.41 -8.16 12.22
CA GLY A 486 -18.85 -7.67 10.93
C GLY A 486 -17.95 -8.13 9.77
N ALA A 487 -16.62 -8.05 9.94
CA ALA A 487 -15.66 -8.52 8.95
C ALA A 487 -15.77 -10.03 8.73
N ALA A 488 -15.87 -10.83 9.79
CA ALA A 488 -16.04 -12.28 9.70
C ALA A 488 -17.32 -12.66 8.95
N THR A 489 -18.44 -12.01 9.27
CA THR A 489 -19.73 -12.23 8.60
C THR A 489 -19.63 -11.92 7.09
N LEU A 490 -19.01 -10.79 6.74
CA LEU A 490 -18.79 -10.40 5.35
C LEU A 490 -17.90 -11.41 4.61
N LEU A 491 -16.79 -11.82 5.21
CA LEU A 491 -15.86 -12.77 4.61
C LEU A 491 -16.47 -14.16 4.44
N LEU A 492 -17.25 -14.63 5.42
CA LEU A 492 -18.01 -15.88 5.33
C LEU A 492 -19.04 -15.83 4.20
N TRP A 493 -19.77 -14.72 4.10
CA TRP A 493 -20.74 -14.53 3.02
C TRP A 493 -20.07 -14.52 1.64
N LEU A 494 -18.97 -13.78 1.48
CA LEU A 494 -18.20 -13.74 0.22
C LEU A 494 -17.63 -15.12 -0.12
N GLY A 495 -17.04 -15.79 0.87
CA GLY A 495 -16.45 -17.12 0.71
C GLY A 495 -17.52 -18.16 0.31
N ARG A 496 -18.67 -18.17 0.99
CA ARG A 496 -19.79 -19.07 0.67
C ARG A 496 -20.33 -18.82 -0.75
N ARG A 497 -20.54 -17.55 -1.10
CA ARG A 497 -20.98 -17.18 -2.46
C ARG A 497 -20.00 -17.67 -3.53
N GLY A 498 -18.70 -17.45 -3.30
CA GLY A 498 -17.65 -17.91 -4.21
C GLY A 498 -17.59 -19.44 -4.30
N TRP A 499 -17.71 -20.13 -3.18
CA TRP A 499 -17.72 -21.59 -3.13
C TRP A 499 -18.90 -22.21 -3.89
N LEU A 500 -20.12 -21.71 -3.66
CA LEU A 500 -21.33 -22.16 -4.38
C LEU A 500 -21.20 -21.90 -5.88
N GLY A 501 -20.72 -20.71 -6.27
CA GLY A 501 -20.48 -20.40 -7.68
C GLY A 501 -19.46 -21.35 -8.33
N MET A 502 -18.41 -21.73 -7.60
CA MET A 502 -17.42 -22.70 -8.10
C MET A 502 -18.01 -24.12 -8.24
N GLN A 503 -18.96 -24.52 -7.39
CA GLN A 503 -19.65 -25.80 -7.50
C GLN A 503 -20.61 -25.86 -8.68
N GLN A 504 -21.29 -24.77 -8.98
CA GLN A 504 -22.28 -24.68 -10.07
C GLN A 504 -21.64 -24.63 -11.47
N ARG A 505 -20.37 -24.28 -11.58
CA ARG A 505 -19.66 -24.20 -12.87
C ARG A 505 -19.27 -25.60 -13.37
N PRO A 506 -19.50 -25.91 -14.64
CA PRO A 506 -19.09 -27.17 -15.22
C PRO A 506 -17.56 -27.31 -15.20
N HIS A 507 -16.84 -26.21 -15.45
CA HIS A 507 -15.38 -26.18 -15.41
C HIS A 507 -14.87 -24.82 -14.86
N PRO A 508 -13.85 -24.80 -13.97
CA PRO A 508 -13.36 -23.57 -13.34
C PRO A 508 -12.81 -22.52 -14.31
N PHE A 509 -12.32 -22.92 -15.45
CA PHE A 509 -11.73 -22.03 -16.47
C PHE A 509 -12.73 -21.57 -17.55
N LEU A 510 -13.92 -22.13 -17.60
CA LEU A 510 -14.94 -21.66 -18.52
C LEU A 510 -15.67 -20.49 -17.91
N VAL A 511 -15.68 -19.37 -18.62
CA VAL A 511 -16.47 -18.18 -18.26
C VAL A 511 -17.85 -18.37 -18.89
N ASN A 512 -18.91 -18.25 -18.06
CA ASN A 512 -20.27 -18.23 -18.59
C ASN A 512 -20.53 -16.90 -19.26
#